data_87962cdde1de6bb7f560b827927371e9
#
_entry.id   87962cdde1de6bb7f560b827927371e9
#
_cell.length_a   1.000
_cell.length_b   1.000
_cell.length_c   1.000
_cell.angle_alpha   90.00
_cell.angle_beta   90.00
_cell.angle_gamma   90.00
#
_symmetry.space_group_name_H-M   'P 1'
#
loop_
_entity.id
_entity.type
_entity.pdbx_description
1 polymer ?
#
loop_
_entity_poly.entity_id
_entity_poly.type
_entity_poly.pdbx_seq_one_letter_code
_entity_poly.pdbx_strand_id
1 'polypeptide(L)'
;MVKWNIWKRITETISKNKTWLYEKRNAVIVLCAGAASAFLFWIIHEFVIEKNQNISSGAWNLIILIVSSPVAFAIWHFRDKNNRQQIENQRKDINLKEFQKLSEWVSGAHLPEIKTVSKTTQKSSSKDGAEIIEQTTELSEEYAKKPDTADFDTFSKRDGAVALQISAIYNLLPFFRGDYGESFRRPAFNLLKSAWQAMQQDSLKKLDEGNLFYLEREKIFDELEQRAESPMGVALTQVLLSLNRENKKLNLRDFPEMLPNICLARMNFHLSGVSEIARDLSGLKLHGVDFRGIILVGGKLQGCHLMQAKLDGADLSKTELQNADLFQSKLREVDLGKAQLQGARLAEADLQATYLGEANLQDATLSYAKLKFTDLRCANLENTNFSHADLQNSDLRKTKMSRTSLQNANLENSNLNDAKVQNADLSYTNLKICDLNWEQLKDNEKLLSASITIFDFVQNIYPDWKKENDPEWAVLTEDEKTKALQQFCDQTKMLIFDGNGEQQIMPPL
;
A
#
# COMPACT_ATOMS: atom_id res chain seq x y z
N MET A 1 -50.82 23.98 9.29
CA MET A 1 -50.64 22.96 8.20
C MET A 1 -50.93 23.49 6.79
N VAL A 2 -51.96 24.28 6.55
CA VAL A 2 -52.33 24.77 5.19
C VAL A 2 -51.25 25.65 4.56
N LYS A 3 -50.62 26.56 5.31
CA LYS A 3 -49.55 27.46 4.78
C LYS A 3 -48.29 26.70 4.35
N TRP A 4 -47.94 25.58 5.00
CA TRP A 4 -46.76 24.78 4.68
C TRP A 4 -46.92 24.00 3.36
N ASN A 5 -48.14 23.51 3.09
CA ASN A 5 -48.48 22.81 1.84
C ASN A 5 -48.49 23.75 0.62
N ILE A 6 -48.88 25.01 0.82
CA ILE A 6 -48.86 26.02 -0.25
C ILE A 6 -47.41 26.37 -0.60
N TRP A 7 -46.53 26.59 0.40
CA TRP A 7 -45.09 26.85 0.16
C TRP A 7 -44.39 25.69 -0.53
N LYS A 8 -44.70 24.44 -0.15
CA LYS A 8 -44.12 23.25 -0.78
C LYS A 8 -44.56 23.13 -2.26
N ARG A 9 -45.83 23.38 -2.57
CA ARG A 9 -46.33 23.42 -3.97
C ARG A 9 -45.66 24.55 -4.78
N ILE A 10 -45.50 25.71 -4.20
CA ILE A 10 -44.84 26.86 -4.87
C ILE A 10 -43.37 26.53 -5.15
N THR A 11 -42.61 25.94 -4.19
CA THR A 11 -41.23 25.55 -4.38
C THR A 11 -41.05 24.40 -5.39
N GLU A 12 -41.97 23.42 -5.41
CA GLU A 12 -41.97 22.35 -6.41
C GLU A 12 -42.32 22.88 -7.81
N THR A 13 -43.21 23.84 -7.92
CA THR A 13 -43.58 24.48 -9.19
C THR A 13 -42.44 25.37 -9.70
N ILE A 14 -41.77 26.12 -8.82
CA ILE A 14 -40.58 26.92 -9.16
C ILE A 14 -39.41 25.98 -9.56
N SER A 15 -39.22 24.86 -8.89
CA SER A 15 -38.19 23.86 -9.23
C SER A 15 -38.45 23.22 -10.60
N LYS A 16 -39.71 22.81 -10.88
CA LYS A 16 -40.09 22.29 -12.19
C LYS A 16 -40.00 23.33 -13.30
N ASN A 17 -40.37 24.58 -13.05
CA ASN A 17 -40.20 25.66 -14.01
C ASN A 17 -38.72 25.99 -14.22
N LYS A 18 -37.90 25.88 -13.20
CA LYS A 18 -36.43 26.11 -13.31
C LYS A 18 -35.75 25.04 -14.16
N THR A 19 -36.10 23.78 -14.00
CA THR A 19 -35.61 22.68 -14.85
C THR A 19 -36.15 22.79 -16.28
N TRP A 20 -37.39 23.10 -16.47
CA TRP A 20 -37.96 23.34 -17.80
C TRP A 20 -37.31 24.54 -18.51
N LEU A 21 -37.10 25.66 -17.81
CA LEU A 21 -36.40 26.86 -18.33
C LEU A 21 -34.93 26.51 -18.66
N TYR A 22 -34.30 25.63 -17.92
CA TYR A 22 -32.92 25.21 -18.18
C TYR A 22 -32.82 24.30 -19.42
N GLU A 23 -33.74 23.36 -19.59
CA GLU A 23 -33.84 22.50 -20.79
C GLU A 23 -34.19 23.28 -22.04
N LYS A 24 -35.06 24.28 -21.94
CA LYS A 24 -35.51 25.10 -23.05
C LYS A 24 -34.82 26.46 -23.13
N ARG A 25 -33.73 26.66 -22.40
CA ARG A 25 -33.00 27.94 -22.29
C ARG A 25 -32.70 28.57 -23.65
N ASN A 26 -32.34 27.77 -24.62
CA ASN A 26 -32.02 28.27 -25.97
C ASN A 26 -33.29 28.81 -26.69
N ALA A 27 -34.39 28.07 -26.58
CA ALA A 27 -35.69 28.52 -27.16
C ALA A 27 -36.17 29.80 -26.48
N VAL A 28 -36.00 29.91 -25.15
CA VAL A 28 -36.37 31.13 -24.39
C VAL A 28 -35.54 32.32 -24.84
N ILE A 29 -34.22 32.16 -25.07
CA ILE A 29 -33.36 33.25 -25.57
C ILE A 29 -33.86 33.75 -26.95
N VAL A 30 -34.20 32.86 -27.87
CA VAL A 30 -34.71 33.23 -29.20
C VAL A 30 -36.05 33.95 -29.08
N LEU A 31 -36.96 33.43 -28.27
CA LEU A 31 -38.26 34.08 -28.05
C LEU A 31 -38.14 35.48 -27.40
N CYS A 32 -37.27 35.61 -26.40
CA CYS A 32 -37.01 36.90 -25.77
C CYS A 32 -36.35 37.91 -26.74
N ALA A 33 -35.42 37.42 -27.57
CA ALA A 33 -34.80 38.29 -28.59
C ALA A 33 -35.81 38.75 -29.65
N GLY A 34 -36.66 37.81 -30.12
CA GLY A 34 -37.77 38.17 -31.05
C GLY A 34 -38.79 39.15 -30.45
N ALA A 35 -39.18 38.89 -29.21
CA ALA A 35 -40.10 39.79 -28.49
C ALA A 35 -39.47 41.18 -28.25
N ALA A 36 -38.17 41.27 -27.92
CA ALA A 36 -37.45 42.52 -27.77
C ALA A 36 -37.35 43.29 -29.08
N SER A 37 -37.05 42.58 -30.18
CA SER A 37 -37.05 43.21 -31.52
C SER A 37 -38.44 43.71 -31.92
N ALA A 38 -39.52 42.94 -31.68
CA ALA A 38 -40.89 43.37 -31.97
C ALA A 38 -41.30 44.61 -31.10
N PHE A 39 -40.90 44.62 -29.82
CA PHE A 39 -41.15 45.71 -28.90
C PHE A 39 -40.39 47.00 -29.29
N LEU A 40 -39.13 46.85 -29.69
CA LEU A 40 -38.34 48.00 -30.22
C LEU A 40 -38.95 48.51 -31.51
N PHE A 41 -39.41 47.67 -32.43
CA PHE A 41 -40.10 48.09 -33.65
C PHE A 41 -41.39 48.83 -33.34
N TRP A 42 -42.19 48.33 -32.37
CA TRP A 42 -43.42 49.00 -31.96
C TRP A 42 -43.18 50.38 -31.36
N ILE A 43 -42.20 50.54 -30.49
CA ILE A 43 -41.79 51.85 -29.92
C ILE A 43 -41.36 52.82 -31.03
N ILE A 44 -40.51 52.35 -31.94
CA ILE A 44 -40.00 53.19 -33.02
C ILE A 44 -41.13 53.54 -33.97
N HIS A 45 -42.04 52.64 -34.25
CA HIS A 45 -43.25 52.93 -35.06
C HIS A 45 -44.10 54.05 -34.44
N GLU A 46 -44.48 53.90 -33.17
CA GLU A 46 -45.38 54.83 -32.44
C GLU A 46 -44.74 56.24 -32.27
N PHE A 47 -43.43 56.27 -31.93
CA PHE A 47 -42.83 57.57 -31.58
C PHE A 47 -42.04 58.23 -32.69
N VAL A 48 -41.57 57.47 -33.70
CA VAL A 48 -40.69 58.04 -34.76
C VAL A 48 -41.34 57.94 -36.14
N ILE A 49 -41.92 56.82 -36.52
CA ILE A 49 -42.44 56.63 -37.86
C ILE A 49 -43.78 57.35 -38.05
N GLU A 50 -44.68 57.23 -37.08
CA GLU A 50 -45.99 57.85 -37.14
C GLU A 50 -45.97 59.43 -37.08
N LYS A 51 -44.94 59.98 -36.41
CA LYS A 51 -44.76 61.43 -36.23
C LYS A 51 -43.92 62.10 -37.35
N ASN A 52 -43.15 61.32 -38.12
CA ASN A 52 -42.24 61.82 -39.16
C ASN A 52 -42.52 61.17 -40.51
N GLN A 53 -43.28 61.86 -41.41
CA GLN A 53 -43.63 61.32 -42.74
C GLN A 53 -42.44 61.23 -43.73
N ASN A 54 -41.29 61.87 -43.46
CA ASN A 54 -40.11 61.87 -44.31
C ASN A 54 -38.86 61.39 -43.56
N ILE A 55 -38.73 60.07 -43.39
CA ILE A 55 -37.55 59.48 -42.78
C ILE A 55 -36.45 59.30 -43.85
N SER A 56 -35.26 59.86 -43.63
CA SER A 56 -34.15 59.64 -44.56
C SER A 56 -33.70 58.22 -44.65
N SER A 57 -33.11 57.79 -45.77
CA SER A 57 -32.61 56.44 -45.94
C SER A 57 -31.58 56.02 -44.89
N GLY A 58 -30.75 56.95 -44.39
CA GLY A 58 -29.81 56.71 -43.31
C GLY A 58 -30.48 56.39 -41.97
N ALA A 59 -31.63 57.11 -41.70
CA ALA A 59 -32.41 56.88 -40.48
C ALA A 59 -33.11 55.48 -40.52
N TRP A 60 -33.59 55.01 -41.67
CA TRP A 60 -34.14 53.67 -41.89
C TRP A 60 -33.09 52.62 -41.60
N ASN A 61 -31.86 52.78 -42.10
CA ASN A 61 -30.78 51.83 -41.83
C ASN A 61 -30.47 51.71 -40.32
N LEU A 62 -30.50 52.83 -39.59
CA LEU A 62 -30.30 52.85 -38.14
C LEU A 62 -31.45 52.13 -37.39
N ILE A 63 -32.69 52.34 -37.81
CA ILE A 63 -33.88 51.68 -37.26
C ILE A 63 -33.78 50.17 -37.43
N ILE A 64 -33.44 49.70 -38.64
CA ILE A 64 -33.24 48.27 -38.94
C ILE A 64 -32.15 47.67 -38.06
N LEU A 65 -31.03 48.41 -37.89
CA LEU A 65 -29.91 47.94 -37.05
C LEU A 65 -30.34 47.78 -35.58
N ILE A 66 -31.05 48.79 -35.03
CA ILE A 66 -31.53 48.75 -33.63
C ILE A 66 -32.55 47.63 -33.42
N VAL A 67 -33.54 47.50 -34.31
CA VAL A 67 -34.61 46.48 -34.21
C VAL A 67 -34.05 45.06 -34.37
N SER A 68 -33.06 44.86 -35.25
CA SER A 68 -32.44 43.55 -35.49
C SER A 68 -31.39 43.17 -34.44
N SER A 69 -30.88 44.12 -33.64
CA SER A 69 -29.79 43.90 -32.72
C SER A 69 -30.04 42.78 -31.68
N PRO A 70 -31.26 42.62 -31.09
CA PRO A 70 -31.49 41.52 -30.14
C PRO A 70 -31.43 40.12 -30.82
N VAL A 71 -31.95 40.02 -32.05
CA VAL A 71 -31.88 38.77 -32.84
C VAL A 71 -30.45 38.49 -33.28
N ALA A 72 -29.72 39.53 -33.74
CA ALA A 72 -28.31 39.40 -34.09
C ALA A 72 -27.46 38.95 -32.90
N PHE A 73 -27.72 39.49 -31.69
CA PHE A 73 -27.07 39.07 -30.47
C PHE A 73 -27.37 37.57 -30.12
N ALA A 74 -28.64 37.18 -30.26
CA ALA A 74 -29.00 35.75 -30.02
C ALA A 74 -28.26 34.83 -30.99
N ILE A 75 -28.23 35.16 -32.30
CA ILE A 75 -27.51 34.39 -33.32
C ILE A 75 -26.00 34.32 -32.99
N TRP A 76 -25.40 35.47 -32.64
CA TRP A 76 -23.99 35.53 -32.24
C TRP A 76 -23.73 34.66 -30.99
N HIS A 77 -24.58 34.75 -29.97
CA HIS A 77 -24.47 33.95 -28.75
C HIS A 77 -24.50 32.42 -29.03
N PHE A 78 -25.42 31.98 -29.88
CA PHE A 78 -25.48 30.56 -30.26
C PHE A 78 -24.28 30.12 -31.08
N ARG A 79 -23.84 30.97 -32.01
CA ARG A 79 -22.64 30.67 -32.82
C ARG A 79 -21.39 30.59 -31.96
N ASP A 80 -21.20 31.51 -31.03
CA ASP A 80 -20.08 31.52 -30.07
C ASP A 80 -20.11 30.26 -29.20
N LYS A 81 -21.29 29.92 -28.65
CA LYS A 81 -21.46 28.72 -27.85
C LYS A 81 -21.17 27.44 -28.64
N ASN A 82 -21.67 27.31 -29.85
CA ASN A 82 -21.40 26.15 -30.70
C ASN A 82 -19.91 26.04 -31.08
N ASN A 83 -19.28 27.18 -31.41
CA ASN A 83 -17.84 27.20 -31.69
C ASN A 83 -17.01 26.75 -30.46
N ARG A 84 -17.33 27.25 -29.26
CA ARG A 84 -16.67 26.80 -28.02
C ARG A 84 -16.86 25.32 -27.81
N GLN A 85 -18.07 24.80 -27.98
CA GLN A 85 -18.35 23.36 -27.84
C GLN A 85 -17.61 22.52 -28.89
N GLN A 86 -17.51 23.02 -30.11
CA GLN A 86 -16.76 22.34 -31.18
C GLN A 86 -15.25 22.32 -30.88
N ILE A 87 -14.68 23.44 -30.39
CA ILE A 87 -13.27 23.49 -29.96
C ILE A 87 -13.02 22.53 -28.79
N GLU A 88 -13.92 22.48 -27.82
CA GLU A 88 -13.81 21.55 -26.69
C GLU A 88 -13.87 20.11 -27.13
N ASN A 89 -14.77 19.74 -28.04
CA ASN A 89 -14.85 18.40 -28.61
C ASN A 89 -13.58 18.03 -29.40
N GLN A 90 -13.06 18.96 -30.23
CA GLN A 90 -11.79 18.74 -30.93
C GLN A 90 -10.61 18.52 -29.97
N ARG A 91 -10.55 19.30 -28.88
CA ARG A 91 -9.54 19.06 -27.83
C ARG A 91 -9.67 17.69 -27.21
N LYS A 92 -10.90 17.24 -26.89
CA LYS A 92 -11.16 15.90 -26.33
C LYS A 92 -10.70 14.81 -27.30
N ASP A 93 -10.97 14.96 -28.58
CA ASP A 93 -10.58 13.99 -29.63
C ASP A 93 -9.04 13.92 -29.79
N ILE A 94 -8.36 15.08 -29.77
CA ILE A 94 -6.90 15.14 -29.82
C ILE A 94 -6.30 14.48 -28.60
N ASN A 95 -6.78 14.82 -27.39
CA ASN A 95 -6.30 14.25 -26.14
C ASN A 95 -6.54 12.71 -26.09
N LEU A 96 -7.69 12.25 -26.60
CA LEU A 96 -8.00 10.82 -26.66
C LEU A 96 -7.02 10.07 -27.58
N LYS A 97 -6.72 10.61 -28.76
CA LYS A 97 -5.76 10.02 -29.71
C LYS A 97 -4.35 9.98 -29.12
N GLU A 98 -3.95 11.06 -28.45
CA GLU A 98 -2.65 11.12 -27.77
C GLU A 98 -2.58 10.09 -26.63
N PHE A 99 -3.62 10.01 -25.80
CA PHE A 99 -3.70 9.01 -24.73
C PHE A 99 -3.63 7.57 -25.28
N GLN A 100 -4.35 7.26 -26.35
CA GLN A 100 -4.31 5.95 -27.00
C GLN A 100 -2.90 5.61 -27.46
N LYS A 101 -2.23 6.54 -28.15
CA LYS A 101 -0.84 6.35 -28.61
C LYS A 101 0.13 6.11 -27.46
N LEU A 102 0.02 6.89 -26.37
CA LEU A 102 0.84 6.70 -25.16
C LEU A 102 0.56 5.36 -24.51
N SER A 103 -0.70 4.92 -24.48
CA SER A 103 -1.07 3.62 -23.89
C SER A 103 -0.48 2.44 -24.67
N GLU A 104 -0.45 2.51 -26.01
CA GLU A 104 0.20 1.52 -26.85
C GLU A 104 1.71 1.43 -26.57
N TRP A 105 2.37 2.57 -26.38
CA TRP A 105 3.81 2.59 -26.07
C TRP A 105 4.11 2.05 -24.68
N VAL A 106 3.35 2.47 -23.66
CA VAL A 106 3.55 1.99 -22.29
C VAL A 106 3.27 0.48 -22.18
N SER A 107 2.27 -0.03 -22.89
CA SER A 107 1.98 -1.47 -22.92
C SER A 107 3.01 -2.30 -23.69
N GLY A 108 3.95 -1.67 -24.38
CA GLY A 108 4.97 -2.37 -25.15
C GLY A 108 4.49 -2.93 -26.50
N ALA A 109 3.29 -2.52 -26.97
CA ALA A 109 2.74 -3.01 -28.23
C ALA A 109 3.64 -2.75 -29.46
N HIS A 110 4.57 -1.82 -29.35
CA HIS A 110 5.55 -1.48 -30.39
C HIS A 110 6.94 -2.07 -30.13
N LEU A 111 7.12 -2.87 -29.06
CA LEU A 111 8.38 -3.54 -28.83
C LEU A 111 8.60 -4.63 -29.92
N PRO A 112 9.82 -4.76 -30.42
CA PRO A 112 10.13 -5.87 -31.34
C PRO A 112 10.01 -7.20 -30.59
N GLU A 113 9.40 -8.20 -31.22
CA GLU A 113 9.40 -9.57 -30.69
C GLU A 113 10.83 -10.08 -30.55
N ILE A 114 11.22 -10.47 -29.35
CA ILE A 114 12.53 -11.04 -29.03
C ILE A 114 12.37 -12.55 -29.01
N LYS A 115 13.10 -13.25 -29.88
CA LYS A 115 13.24 -14.70 -29.81
C LYS A 115 14.57 -15.02 -29.13
N THR A 116 14.53 -15.65 -27.98
CA THR A 116 15.72 -16.17 -27.31
C THR A 116 16.14 -17.45 -28.04
N VAL A 117 17.25 -17.42 -28.74
CA VAL A 117 17.82 -18.60 -29.39
C VAL A 117 18.98 -19.10 -28.55
N SER A 118 18.83 -20.32 -27.97
CA SER A 118 19.92 -20.99 -27.29
C SER A 118 20.77 -21.74 -28.31
N LYS A 119 22.00 -21.31 -28.50
CA LYS A 119 23.01 -22.08 -29.27
C LYS A 119 23.86 -22.87 -28.27
N THR A 120 23.67 -24.19 -28.23
CA THR A 120 24.53 -25.06 -27.46
C THR A 120 25.67 -25.54 -28.35
N THR A 121 26.88 -25.09 -28.08
CA THR A 121 28.07 -25.57 -28.76
C THR A 121 28.74 -26.64 -27.90
N GLN A 122 28.84 -27.86 -28.42
CA GLN A 122 29.62 -28.94 -27.81
C GLN A 122 31.03 -28.92 -28.37
N LYS A 123 32.01 -28.68 -27.52
CA LYS A 123 33.44 -28.91 -27.84
C LYS A 123 33.88 -30.18 -27.13
N SER A 124 34.28 -31.20 -27.91
CA SER A 124 34.97 -32.37 -27.38
C SER A 124 36.48 -32.12 -27.41
N SER A 125 37.14 -32.21 -26.30
CA SER A 125 38.62 -32.26 -26.22
C SER A 125 39.04 -33.57 -25.56
N SER A 126 39.98 -34.28 -26.17
CA SER A 126 40.58 -35.50 -25.60
C SER A 126 41.86 -35.11 -24.87
N LYS A 127 41.92 -35.36 -23.58
CA LYS A 127 43.10 -35.26 -22.76
C LYS A 127 43.23 -36.53 -21.91
N ASP A 128 44.33 -37.24 -22.06
CA ASP A 128 44.67 -38.45 -21.30
C ASP A 128 43.69 -39.62 -21.40
N GLY A 129 43.07 -39.83 -22.60
CA GLY A 129 42.17 -40.95 -22.82
C GLY A 129 40.74 -40.84 -22.26
N ALA A 130 40.41 -39.72 -21.67
CA ALA A 130 39.03 -39.38 -21.27
C ALA A 130 38.48 -38.29 -22.18
N GLU A 131 37.31 -38.48 -22.74
CA GLU A 131 36.58 -37.50 -23.52
C GLU A 131 35.88 -36.50 -22.58
N ILE A 132 36.38 -35.28 -22.54
CA ILE A 132 35.74 -34.19 -21.78
C ILE A 132 34.85 -33.44 -22.74
N ILE A 133 33.55 -33.52 -22.56
CA ILE A 133 32.56 -32.74 -23.32
C ILE A 133 32.24 -31.48 -22.54
N GLU A 134 32.77 -30.35 -22.98
CA GLU A 134 32.34 -29.03 -22.47
C GLU A 134 31.13 -28.54 -23.28
N GLN A 135 29.99 -28.43 -22.62
CA GLN A 135 28.81 -27.78 -23.18
C GLN A 135 28.76 -26.32 -22.77
N THR A 136 29.00 -25.43 -23.73
CA THR A 136 28.81 -24.01 -23.54
C THR A 136 27.47 -23.61 -24.20
N THR A 137 26.52 -23.16 -23.38
CA THR A 137 25.24 -22.64 -23.91
C THR A 137 25.32 -21.13 -23.97
N GLU A 138 25.44 -20.58 -25.18
CA GLU A 138 25.32 -19.15 -25.41
C GLU A 138 23.85 -18.81 -25.66
N LEU A 139 23.29 -17.94 -24.82
CA LEU A 139 21.97 -17.35 -25.04
C LEU A 139 22.15 -16.10 -25.92
N SER A 140 21.74 -16.18 -27.19
CA SER A 140 21.68 -15.00 -28.07
C SER A 140 20.21 -14.57 -28.26
N GLU A 141 19.94 -13.29 -28.11
CA GLU A 141 18.64 -12.71 -28.43
C GLU A 141 18.61 -12.35 -29.91
N GLU A 142 17.79 -13.04 -30.70
CA GLU A 142 17.54 -12.69 -32.12
C GLU A 142 16.20 -11.95 -32.21
N TYR A 143 16.23 -10.77 -32.84
CA TYR A 143 15.02 -10.00 -33.13
C TYR A 143 14.32 -10.57 -34.40
N ALA A 144 13.00 -10.72 -34.34
CA ALA A 144 12.22 -11.07 -35.52
C ALA A 144 12.36 -9.95 -36.54
N LYS A 145 13.04 -10.24 -37.69
CA LYS A 145 13.15 -9.31 -38.84
C LYS A 145 11.75 -9.11 -39.43
N LYS A 146 11.23 -7.87 -39.40
CA LYS A 146 10.14 -7.52 -40.31
C LYS A 146 10.71 -7.45 -41.73
N PRO A 147 10.09 -8.10 -42.72
CA PRO A 147 10.50 -7.92 -44.11
C PRO A 147 10.43 -6.44 -44.49
N ASP A 148 11.43 -5.93 -45.21
CA ASP A 148 11.50 -4.57 -45.77
C ASP A 148 11.84 -3.39 -44.86
N THR A 149 12.53 -3.57 -43.74
CA THR A 149 13.11 -2.44 -43.00
C THR A 149 14.62 -2.38 -43.15
N ALA A 150 15.15 -1.22 -43.54
CA ALA A 150 16.59 -0.96 -43.64
C ALA A 150 17.31 -1.19 -42.31
N ASP A 151 18.41 -1.94 -42.34
CA ASP A 151 19.28 -2.21 -41.23
C ASP A 151 20.06 -0.93 -40.87
N PHE A 152 19.56 -0.12 -39.95
CA PHE A 152 20.33 0.94 -39.30
C PHE A 152 20.82 0.46 -37.95
N ASP A 153 22.09 0.16 -37.91
CA ASP A 153 22.82 -0.40 -36.77
C ASP A 153 23.30 0.70 -35.81
N THR A 154 22.37 1.55 -35.32
CA THR A 154 22.70 2.58 -34.34
C THR A 154 21.66 2.57 -33.21
N PHE A 155 22.09 2.15 -32.07
CA PHE A 155 21.29 1.82 -30.89
C PHE A 155 20.48 0.52 -31.05
N SER A 156 20.65 -0.38 -30.10
CA SER A 156 19.80 -1.57 -30.03
C SER A 156 18.32 -1.13 -30.17
N LYS A 157 17.58 -1.75 -31.07
CA LYS A 157 16.13 -1.46 -31.24
C LYS A 157 15.40 -1.57 -29.92
N ARG A 158 15.91 -2.40 -29.00
CA ARG A 158 15.43 -2.58 -27.62
C ARG A 158 15.62 -1.30 -26.80
N ASP A 159 16.81 -0.71 -26.81
CA ASP A 159 17.10 0.49 -26.00
C ASP A 159 16.28 1.69 -26.48
N GLY A 160 16.11 1.82 -27.81
CA GLY A 160 15.24 2.83 -28.38
C GLY A 160 13.77 2.63 -28.01
N ALA A 161 13.28 1.40 -27.99
CA ALA A 161 11.92 1.07 -27.60
C ALA A 161 11.68 1.32 -26.11
N VAL A 162 12.64 0.96 -25.25
CA VAL A 162 12.59 1.26 -23.80
C VAL A 162 12.60 2.77 -23.56
N ALA A 163 13.43 3.53 -24.28
CA ALA A 163 13.45 4.98 -24.17
C ALA A 163 12.10 5.63 -24.55
N LEU A 164 11.43 5.11 -25.59
CA LEU A 164 10.09 5.56 -25.98
C LEU A 164 9.04 5.22 -24.92
N GLN A 165 9.12 4.03 -24.28
CA GLN A 165 8.24 3.66 -23.17
C GLN A 165 8.42 4.61 -21.98
N ILE A 166 9.65 4.91 -21.60
CA ILE A 166 9.96 5.84 -20.51
C ILE A 166 9.40 7.23 -20.82
N SER A 167 9.62 7.72 -22.05
CA SER A 167 9.06 9.00 -22.51
C SER A 167 7.53 9.00 -22.44
N ALA A 168 6.88 7.91 -22.86
CA ALA A 168 5.42 7.76 -22.81
C ALA A 168 4.90 7.78 -21.35
N ILE A 169 5.61 7.13 -20.42
CA ILE A 169 5.27 7.14 -18.98
C ILE A 169 5.26 8.57 -18.44
N TYR A 170 6.30 9.37 -18.69
CA TYR A 170 6.32 10.77 -18.25
C TYR A 170 5.23 11.62 -18.94
N ASN A 171 4.95 11.38 -20.21
CA ASN A 171 3.90 12.08 -20.95
C ASN A 171 2.47 11.70 -20.51
N LEU A 172 2.28 10.60 -19.76
CA LEU A 172 1.01 10.29 -19.11
C LEU A 172 0.72 11.15 -17.87
N LEU A 173 1.71 11.83 -17.30
CA LEU A 173 1.54 12.61 -16.09
C LEU A 173 0.45 13.69 -16.17
N PRO A 174 0.29 14.49 -17.25
CA PRO A 174 -0.80 15.44 -17.40
C PRO A 174 -2.20 14.78 -17.42
N PHE A 175 -2.32 13.61 -18.04
CA PHE A 175 -3.57 12.82 -18.04
C PHE A 175 -3.89 12.31 -16.64
N PHE A 176 -2.88 11.80 -15.93
CA PHE A 176 -3.02 11.29 -14.58
C PHE A 176 -3.37 12.41 -13.58
N ARG A 177 -2.81 13.61 -13.74
CA ARG A 177 -3.16 14.81 -12.97
C ARG A 177 -4.55 15.37 -13.29
N GLY A 178 -5.14 15.01 -14.43
CA GLY A 178 -6.41 15.51 -14.92
C GLY A 178 -6.30 16.86 -15.65
N ASP A 179 -5.12 17.24 -16.16
CA ASP A 179 -4.90 18.47 -16.90
C ASP A 179 -5.70 18.50 -18.21
N TYR A 180 -5.92 17.32 -18.78
CA TYR A 180 -6.72 17.10 -19.99
C TYR A 180 -8.16 16.63 -19.70
N GLY A 181 -8.57 16.57 -18.44
CA GLY A 181 -9.91 16.23 -17.97
C GLY A 181 -9.94 15.05 -17.02
N GLU A 182 -10.90 15.07 -16.09
CA GLU A 182 -11.08 14.04 -15.05
C GLU A 182 -11.32 12.63 -15.64
N SER A 183 -11.89 12.53 -16.83
CA SER A 183 -12.15 11.24 -17.50
C SER A 183 -10.90 10.43 -17.81
N PHE A 184 -9.74 11.08 -17.95
CA PHE A 184 -8.48 10.41 -18.26
C PHE A 184 -7.71 9.93 -17.01
N ARG A 185 -7.99 10.47 -15.84
CA ARG A 185 -7.22 10.19 -14.61
C ARG A 185 -7.22 8.70 -14.25
N ARG A 186 -8.40 8.07 -14.20
CA ARG A 186 -8.53 6.64 -13.88
C ARG A 186 -7.88 5.73 -14.93
N PRO A 187 -8.12 5.91 -16.24
CA PRO A 187 -7.41 5.15 -17.27
C PRO A 187 -5.90 5.29 -17.19
N ALA A 188 -5.36 6.50 -16.98
CA ALA A 188 -3.92 6.72 -16.81
C ALA A 188 -3.36 6.01 -15.58
N PHE A 189 -4.06 6.09 -14.43
CA PHE A 189 -3.66 5.35 -13.23
C PHE A 189 -3.64 3.84 -13.45
N ASN A 190 -4.69 3.29 -14.08
CA ASN A 190 -4.75 1.86 -14.39
C ASN A 190 -3.60 1.41 -15.30
N LEU A 191 -3.28 2.20 -16.31
CA LEU A 191 -2.19 1.88 -17.22
C LEU A 191 -0.84 1.85 -16.50
N LEU A 192 -0.53 2.89 -15.71
CA LEU A 192 0.70 2.97 -14.93
C LEU A 192 0.81 1.84 -13.89
N LYS A 193 -0.28 1.58 -13.16
CA LYS A 193 -0.36 0.48 -12.19
C LYS A 193 -0.13 -0.88 -12.86
N SER A 194 -0.76 -1.12 -14.02
CA SER A 194 -0.63 -2.37 -14.75
C SER A 194 0.77 -2.55 -15.32
N ALA A 195 1.42 -1.47 -15.79
CA ALA A 195 2.80 -1.51 -16.24
C ALA A 195 3.76 -1.87 -15.10
N TRP A 196 3.57 -1.28 -13.89
CA TRP A 196 4.34 -1.66 -12.71
C TRP A 196 4.15 -3.12 -12.34
N GLN A 197 2.90 -3.57 -12.26
CA GLN A 197 2.58 -4.96 -11.93
C GLN A 197 3.17 -5.95 -12.93
N ALA A 198 3.04 -5.68 -14.24
CA ALA A 198 3.60 -6.52 -15.29
C ALA A 198 5.11 -6.64 -15.18
N MET A 199 5.81 -5.54 -14.88
CA MET A 199 7.26 -5.53 -14.69
C MET A 199 7.72 -6.45 -13.55
N GLN A 200 6.93 -6.58 -12.47
CA GLN A 200 7.28 -7.36 -11.28
C GLN A 200 6.67 -8.77 -11.26
N GLN A 201 5.73 -9.07 -12.15
CA GLN A 201 4.83 -10.22 -12.07
C GLN A 201 5.56 -11.57 -11.96
N ASP A 202 6.60 -11.81 -12.75
CA ASP A 202 7.29 -13.10 -12.77
C ASP A 202 7.99 -13.40 -11.45
N SER A 203 8.68 -12.40 -10.88
CA SER A 203 9.36 -12.54 -9.59
C SER A 203 8.36 -12.67 -8.42
N LEU A 204 7.24 -11.92 -8.49
CA LEU A 204 6.17 -12.03 -7.50
C LEU A 204 5.48 -13.39 -7.54
N LYS A 205 5.30 -13.98 -8.74
CA LYS A 205 4.74 -15.32 -8.91
C LYS A 205 5.66 -16.38 -8.28
N LYS A 206 6.97 -16.30 -8.51
CA LYS A 206 7.95 -17.18 -7.86
C LYS A 206 7.83 -17.15 -6.33
N LEU A 207 7.63 -15.96 -5.72
CA LEU A 207 7.42 -15.80 -4.27
C LEU A 207 6.11 -16.44 -3.79
N ASP A 208 5.08 -16.51 -4.62
CA ASP A 208 3.79 -17.12 -4.28
C ASP A 208 3.77 -18.65 -4.46
N GLU A 209 4.69 -19.25 -5.25
CA GLU A 209 4.64 -20.66 -5.67
C GLU A 209 5.20 -21.65 -4.65
N GLY A 210 5.75 -21.23 -3.49
CA GLY A 210 6.12 -22.31 -2.63
C GLY A 210 7.03 -22.10 -1.43
N ASN A 211 7.54 -23.22 -0.90
CA ASN A 211 8.44 -23.30 0.24
C ASN A 211 9.87 -22.93 -0.18
N LEU A 212 10.09 -21.67 -0.49
CA LEU A 212 11.41 -21.18 -0.84
C LEU A 212 12.30 -21.09 0.40
N PHE A 213 13.55 -21.54 0.26
CA PHE A 213 14.58 -21.31 1.26
C PHE A 213 14.93 -19.81 1.30
N TYR A 214 15.48 -19.35 2.42
CA TYR A 214 15.85 -17.95 2.64
C TYR A 214 16.69 -17.36 1.48
N LEU A 215 17.75 -18.05 1.05
CA LEU A 215 18.62 -17.60 -0.05
C LEU A 215 17.91 -17.48 -1.41
N GLU A 216 16.89 -18.30 -1.65
CA GLU A 216 16.11 -18.23 -2.89
C GLU A 216 15.17 -17.02 -2.88
N ARG A 217 14.59 -16.74 -1.73
CA ARG A 217 13.75 -15.54 -1.52
C ARG A 217 14.58 -14.25 -1.68
N GLU A 218 15.76 -14.21 -1.07
CA GLU A 218 16.69 -13.08 -1.18
C GLU A 218 17.02 -12.77 -2.65
N LYS A 219 17.38 -13.77 -3.45
CA LYS A 219 17.60 -13.61 -4.90
C LYS A 219 16.40 -13.04 -5.65
N ILE A 220 15.19 -13.46 -5.28
CA ILE A 220 13.97 -12.94 -5.91
C ILE A 220 13.73 -11.47 -5.49
N PHE A 221 14.03 -11.12 -4.25
CA PHE A 221 13.97 -9.72 -3.82
C PHE A 221 15.00 -8.85 -4.54
N ASP A 222 16.22 -9.36 -4.79
CA ASP A 222 17.22 -8.68 -5.62
C ASP A 222 16.73 -8.48 -7.06
N GLU A 223 16.09 -9.49 -7.67
CA GLU A 223 15.48 -9.34 -9.02
C GLU A 223 14.39 -8.24 -9.02
N LEU A 224 13.55 -8.20 -7.99
CA LEU A 224 12.50 -7.17 -7.85
C LEU A 224 13.12 -5.77 -7.71
N GLU A 225 14.21 -5.65 -6.94
CA GLU A 225 14.94 -4.40 -6.73
C GLU A 225 15.57 -3.89 -8.02
N GLN A 226 16.32 -4.74 -8.73
CA GLN A 226 16.92 -4.39 -10.01
C GLN A 226 15.90 -3.87 -11.03
N ARG A 227 14.70 -4.48 -11.07
CA ARG A 227 13.61 -4.00 -11.92
C ARG A 227 13.05 -2.66 -11.45
N ALA A 228 12.85 -2.48 -10.14
CA ALA A 228 12.36 -1.22 -9.58
C ALA A 228 13.35 -0.06 -9.78
N GLU A 229 14.65 -0.35 -9.74
CA GLU A 229 15.74 0.61 -9.97
C GLU A 229 16.06 0.83 -11.46
N SER A 230 15.50 0.01 -12.34
CA SER A 230 15.64 0.22 -13.79
C SER A 230 15.10 1.59 -14.21
N PRO A 231 15.58 2.18 -15.31
CA PRO A 231 15.06 3.47 -15.80
C PRO A 231 13.53 3.51 -15.97
N MET A 232 12.92 2.38 -16.35
CA MET A 232 11.46 2.25 -16.43
C MET A 232 10.81 2.23 -15.04
N GLY A 233 11.37 1.48 -14.09
CA GLY A 233 10.88 1.42 -12.72
C GLY A 233 10.95 2.77 -12.02
N VAL A 234 12.05 3.50 -12.22
CA VAL A 234 12.22 4.87 -11.73
C VAL A 234 11.15 5.80 -12.31
N ALA A 235 10.92 5.76 -13.63
CA ALA A 235 9.92 6.59 -14.29
C ALA A 235 8.50 6.29 -13.78
N LEU A 236 8.13 5.01 -13.68
CA LEU A 236 6.84 4.58 -13.14
C LEU A 236 6.66 5.04 -11.69
N THR A 237 7.67 4.87 -10.84
CA THR A 237 7.63 5.31 -9.44
C THR A 237 7.46 6.82 -9.34
N GLN A 238 8.25 7.59 -10.07
CA GLN A 238 8.16 9.05 -10.08
C GLN A 238 6.79 9.52 -10.55
N VAL A 239 6.24 8.97 -11.64
CA VAL A 239 4.94 9.40 -12.17
C VAL A 239 3.80 8.97 -11.25
N LEU A 240 3.78 7.74 -10.73
CA LEU A 240 2.74 7.26 -9.81
C LEU A 240 2.73 8.03 -8.48
N LEU A 241 3.90 8.46 -7.99
CA LEU A 241 4.03 9.13 -6.69
C LEU A 241 4.21 10.66 -6.80
N SER A 242 4.41 11.22 -8.01
CA SER A 242 4.67 12.68 -8.23
C SER A 242 3.40 13.48 -8.53
N LEU A 243 2.36 13.32 -7.73
CA LEU A 243 1.06 13.94 -7.97
C LEU A 243 0.97 15.42 -7.55
N ASN A 244 2.10 16.11 -7.32
CA ASN A 244 2.09 17.51 -6.93
C ASN A 244 1.77 18.46 -8.11
N ARG A 245 0.66 19.18 -8.02
CA ARG A 245 0.41 20.43 -8.72
C ARG A 245 0.71 21.61 -7.78
N GLU A 246 1.16 22.75 -8.32
CA GLU A 246 1.47 23.96 -7.56
C GLU A 246 0.39 24.40 -6.56
N ASN A 247 -0.88 23.98 -6.74
CA ASN A 247 -2.03 24.36 -5.90
C ASN A 247 -2.93 23.17 -5.47
N LYS A 248 -2.62 21.94 -5.81
CA LYS A 248 -3.36 20.74 -5.37
C LYS A 248 -2.40 19.62 -5.01
N LYS A 249 -2.41 19.25 -3.73
CA LYS A 249 -1.72 18.06 -3.23
C LYS A 249 -2.51 16.82 -3.69
N LEU A 250 -2.17 16.28 -4.85
CA LEU A 250 -2.72 15.02 -5.33
C LEU A 250 -1.85 13.86 -4.80
N ASN A 251 -2.48 12.81 -4.32
CA ASN A 251 -1.80 11.60 -3.88
C ASN A 251 -2.68 10.37 -4.17
N LEU A 252 -2.25 9.18 -3.75
CA LEU A 252 -3.02 7.96 -3.93
C LEU A 252 -4.42 8.01 -3.29
N ARG A 253 -4.68 8.92 -2.34
CA ARG A 253 -5.98 9.17 -1.72
C ARG A 253 -7.06 9.63 -2.69
N ASP A 254 -6.66 10.18 -3.84
CA ASP A 254 -7.61 10.63 -4.88
C ASP A 254 -8.22 9.46 -5.67
N PHE A 255 -7.74 8.22 -5.42
CA PHE A 255 -8.19 7.00 -6.09
C PHE A 255 -8.58 5.89 -5.10
N PRO A 256 -9.38 6.17 -4.06
CA PRO A 256 -9.60 5.24 -2.96
C PRO A 256 -10.21 3.91 -3.39
N GLU A 257 -11.01 3.90 -4.44
CA GLU A 257 -11.64 2.70 -4.99
C GLU A 257 -10.68 1.79 -5.78
N MET A 258 -9.50 2.28 -6.12
CA MET A 258 -8.52 1.57 -6.94
C MET A 258 -7.34 1.03 -6.11
N LEU A 259 -7.31 1.32 -4.81
CA LEU A 259 -6.23 0.92 -3.90
C LEU A 259 -6.35 -0.51 -3.37
N PRO A 260 -7.56 -1.07 -3.14
CA PRO A 260 -7.65 -2.47 -2.72
C PRO A 260 -6.96 -3.40 -3.73
N ASN A 261 -6.15 -4.34 -3.22
CA ASN A 261 -5.34 -5.27 -4.01
C ASN A 261 -4.37 -4.61 -5.02
N ILE A 262 -4.01 -3.34 -4.83
CA ILE A 262 -2.99 -2.71 -5.68
C ILE A 262 -1.62 -3.37 -5.45
N CYS A 263 -0.85 -3.56 -6.52
CA CYS A 263 0.53 -3.99 -6.43
C CYS A 263 1.47 -2.78 -6.52
N LEU A 264 2.20 -2.51 -5.44
CA LEU A 264 3.29 -1.53 -5.36
C LEU A 264 4.57 -2.21 -4.81
N ALA A 265 4.72 -3.51 -5.06
CA ALA A 265 5.86 -4.30 -4.60
C ALA A 265 7.18 -3.64 -5.02
N ARG A 266 8.12 -3.53 -4.08
CA ARG A 266 9.45 -2.92 -4.22
C ARG A 266 9.44 -1.44 -4.65
N MET A 267 8.30 -0.74 -4.60
CA MET A 267 8.25 0.70 -4.91
C MET A 267 8.95 1.50 -3.81
N ASN A 268 9.83 2.41 -4.21
CA ASN A 268 10.61 3.23 -3.30
C ASN A 268 9.98 4.62 -3.14
N PHE A 269 9.39 4.89 -1.99
CA PHE A 269 8.78 6.19 -1.65
C PHE A 269 9.81 7.27 -1.26
N HIS A 270 11.10 6.93 -1.21
CA HIS A 270 12.21 7.84 -0.96
C HIS A 270 13.01 8.17 -2.22
N LEU A 271 12.54 7.72 -3.38
CA LEU A 271 13.19 7.99 -4.65
C LEU A 271 13.28 9.51 -4.90
N SER A 272 14.39 9.97 -5.46
CA SER A 272 14.57 11.38 -5.83
C SER A 272 13.45 11.85 -6.77
N GLY A 273 12.84 13.00 -6.44
CA GLY A 273 11.68 13.54 -7.16
C GLY A 273 10.32 13.09 -6.61
N VAL A 274 10.28 12.15 -5.67
CA VAL A 274 9.04 11.78 -4.96
C VAL A 274 8.83 12.70 -3.76
N SER A 275 7.65 13.29 -3.66
CA SER A 275 7.30 14.19 -2.55
C SER A 275 7.08 13.41 -1.25
N GLU A 276 7.46 14.01 -0.10
CA GLU A 276 7.15 13.45 1.23
C GLU A 276 5.64 13.21 1.46
N ILE A 277 4.78 13.97 0.76
CA ILE A 277 3.33 13.81 0.84
C ILE A 277 2.88 12.44 0.32
N ALA A 278 3.62 11.83 -0.61
CA ALA A 278 3.33 10.50 -1.11
C ALA A 278 3.41 9.42 -0.02
N ARG A 279 4.20 9.66 1.05
CA ARG A 279 4.35 8.77 2.20
C ARG A 279 3.18 8.83 3.19
N ASP A 280 2.24 9.76 3.01
CA ASP A 280 1.03 9.84 3.83
C ASP A 280 -0.10 9.00 3.21
N LEU A 281 -0.22 7.78 3.69
CA LEU A 281 -1.24 6.81 3.32
C LEU A 281 -2.28 6.61 4.44
N SER A 282 -2.27 7.45 5.49
CA SER A 282 -3.10 7.28 6.69
C SER A 282 -4.59 7.15 6.39
N GLY A 283 -5.28 6.19 7.02
CA GLY A 283 -6.70 5.93 6.87
C GLY A 283 -7.14 5.33 5.53
N LEU A 284 -6.21 4.96 4.64
CA LEU A 284 -6.56 4.37 3.34
C LEU A 284 -7.01 2.91 3.47
N LYS A 285 -7.90 2.50 2.56
CA LYS A 285 -8.34 1.11 2.40
C LYS A 285 -7.35 0.37 1.50
N LEU A 286 -6.40 -0.33 2.12
CA LEU A 286 -5.29 -1.02 1.48
C LEU A 286 -5.37 -2.55 1.70
N HIS A 287 -6.58 -3.10 1.87
CA HIS A 287 -6.75 -4.54 2.08
C HIS A 287 -6.26 -5.33 0.87
N GLY A 288 -5.55 -6.43 1.13
CA GLY A 288 -4.97 -7.28 0.10
C GLY A 288 -3.88 -6.64 -0.75
N VAL A 289 -3.38 -5.45 -0.37
CA VAL A 289 -2.31 -4.76 -1.11
C VAL A 289 -1.05 -5.62 -1.16
N ASP A 290 -0.34 -5.58 -2.30
CA ASP A 290 0.97 -6.19 -2.45
C ASP A 290 2.06 -5.13 -2.30
N PHE A 291 2.65 -5.06 -1.11
CA PHE A 291 3.72 -4.17 -0.69
C PHE A 291 5.02 -4.92 -0.41
N ARG A 292 5.19 -6.13 -0.98
CA ARG A 292 6.41 -6.91 -0.79
C ARG A 292 7.66 -6.11 -1.16
N GLY A 293 8.61 -6.02 -0.23
CA GLY A 293 9.84 -5.26 -0.40
C GLY A 293 9.68 -3.75 -0.60
N ILE A 294 8.51 -3.16 -0.32
CA ILE A 294 8.31 -1.70 -0.41
C ILE A 294 9.28 -0.95 0.51
N ILE A 295 9.75 0.22 0.08
CA ILE A 295 10.58 1.11 0.90
C ILE A 295 9.74 2.33 1.28
N LEU A 296 9.26 2.35 2.54
CA LEU A 296 8.36 3.38 3.06
C LEU A 296 8.77 3.85 4.46
N VAL A 297 10.07 4.04 4.68
CA VAL A 297 10.66 4.49 5.96
C VAL A 297 9.97 5.76 6.46
N GLY A 298 9.55 5.79 7.74
CA GLY A 298 8.87 6.94 8.33
C GLY A 298 7.55 7.32 7.64
N GLY A 299 6.96 6.42 6.88
CA GLY A 299 5.65 6.62 6.24
C GLY A 299 4.52 6.72 7.25
N LYS A 300 3.45 7.43 6.88
CA LYS A 300 2.25 7.58 7.71
C LYS A 300 1.19 6.59 7.26
N LEU A 301 0.90 5.63 8.12
CA LEU A 301 -0.05 4.52 7.89
C LEU A 301 -1.08 4.43 9.02
N GLN A 302 -1.26 5.51 9.80
CA GLN A 302 -2.21 5.50 10.93
C GLN A 302 -3.62 5.17 10.46
N GLY A 303 -4.26 4.21 11.13
CA GLY A 303 -5.63 3.80 10.83
C GLY A 303 -5.84 3.21 9.43
N CYS A 304 -4.77 2.81 8.72
CA CYS A 304 -4.89 2.09 7.44
C CYS A 304 -5.53 0.73 7.61
N HIS A 305 -6.34 0.34 6.63
CA HIS A 305 -6.90 -1.01 6.53
C HIS A 305 -5.98 -1.89 5.67
N LEU A 306 -5.03 -2.58 6.30
CA LEU A 306 -4.02 -3.45 5.68
C LEU A 306 -4.32 -4.93 5.88
N MET A 307 -5.59 -5.30 6.08
CA MET A 307 -6.01 -6.69 6.25
C MET A 307 -5.55 -7.52 5.05
N GLN A 308 -4.95 -8.70 5.34
CA GLN A 308 -4.44 -9.63 4.33
C GLN A 308 -3.40 -9.02 3.36
N ALA A 309 -2.78 -7.89 3.73
CA ALA A 309 -1.71 -7.28 2.95
C ALA A 309 -0.49 -8.22 2.88
N LYS A 310 0.21 -8.20 1.73
CA LYS A 310 1.50 -8.86 1.54
C LYS A 310 2.60 -7.81 1.72
N LEU A 311 3.35 -7.91 2.80
CA LEU A 311 4.37 -6.94 3.21
C LEU A 311 5.76 -7.59 3.34
N ASP A 312 5.90 -8.87 2.99
CA ASP A 312 7.15 -9.62 3.17
C ASP A 312 8.36 -8.84 2.63
N GLY A 313 9.43 -8.76 3.43
CA GLY A 313 10.67 -8.06 3.08
C GLY A 313 10.57 -6.54 2.95
N ALA A 314 9.48 -5.91 3.39
CA ALA A 314 9.30 -4.46 3.33
C ALA A 314 10.19 -3.71 4.35
N ASP A 315 10.63 -2.50 4.01
CA ASP A 315 11.21 -1.55 4.94
C ASP A 315 10.15 -0.54 5.39
N LEU A 316 9.61 -0.79 6.58
CA LEU A 316 8.63 0.03 7.27
C LEU A 316 9.21 0.64 8.55
N SER A 317 10.53 0.76 8.63
CA SER A 317 11.20 1.31 9.82
C SER A 317 10.72 2.74 10.10
N LYS A 318 10.54 3.05 11.38
CA LYS A 318 10.06 4.36 11.88
C LYS A 318 8.68 4.78 11.36
N THR A 319 7.91 3.88 10.75
CA THR A 319 6.55 4.19 10.26
C THR A 319 5.57 4.47 11.39
N GLU A 320 4.56 5.26 11.10
CA GLU A 320 3.44 5.56 12.00
C GLU A 320 2.26 4.64 11.63
N LEU A 321 2.07 3.56 12.39
CA LEU A 321 1.07 2.50 12.17
C LEU A 321 0.01 2.45 13.29
N GLN A 322 -0.16 3.54 14.06
CA GLN A 322 -1.12 3.57 15.16
C GLN A 322 -2.52 3.22 14.67
N ASN A 323 -3.18 2.30 15.38
CA ASN A 323 -4.53 1.82 15.05
C ASN A 323 -4.69 1.24 13.63
N ALA A 324 -3.60 0.86 12.96
CA ALA A 324 -3.67 0.18 11.67
C ALA A 324 -4.25 -1.23 11.84
N ASP A 325 -5.06 -1.68 10.86
CA ASP A 325 -5.61 -3.02 10.81
C ASP A 325 -4.78 -3.91 9.88
N LEU A 326 -3.92 -4.73 10.48
CA LEU A 326 -3.00 -5.66 9.85
C LEU A 326 -3.45 -7.13 10.05
N PHE A 327 -4.74 -7.37 10.28
CA PHE A 327 -5.30 -8.71 10.49
C PHE A 327 -4.95 -9.64 9.33
N GLN A 328 -4.41 -10.84 9.65
CA GLN A 328 -4.00 -11.87 8.68
C GLN A 328 -2.98 -11.39 7.62
N SER A 329 -2.25 -10.31 7.85
CA SER A 329 -1.22 -9.82 6.93
C SER A 329 0.04 -10.69 6.97
N LYS A 330 0.80 -10.68 5.86
CA LYS A 330 2.11 -11.34 5.74
C LYS A 330 3.20 -10.30 5.94
N LEU A 331 3.98 -10.45 7.00
CA LEU A 331 5.00 -9.50 7.46
C LEU A 331 6.34 -10.19 7.68
N ARG A 332 6.64 -11.27 6.95
CA ARG A 332 7.90 -12.00 7.11
C ARG A 332 9.08 -11.14 6.70
N GLU A 333 10.15 -11.19 7.51
CA GLU A 333 11.41 -10.49 7.19
C GLU A 333 11.24 -8.97 6.99
N VAL A 334 10.21 -8.35 7.59
CA VAL A 334 9.94 -6.90 7.52
C VAL A 334 10.82 -6.15 8.51
N ASP A 335 11.35 -4.99 8.11
CA ASP A 335 11.92 -4.03 9.06
C ASP A 335 10.82 -3.10 9.59
N LEU A 336 10.46 -3.25 10.86
CA LEU A 336 9.55 -2.40 11.64
C LEU A 336 10.30 -1.72 12.81
N GLY A 337 11.62 -1.62 12.72
CA GLY A 337 12.43 -0.98 13.75
C GLY A 337 11.95 0.43 14.07
N LYS A 338 11.72 0.70 15.35
CA LYS A 338 11.21 2.00 15.86
C LYS A 338 9.84 2.40 15.30
N ALA A 339 9.10 1.50 14.69
CA ALA A 339 7.74 1.77 14.21
C ALA A 339 6.78 2.02 15.38
N GLN A 340 5.76 2.86 15.14
CA GLN A 340 4.72 3.20 16.10
C GLN A 340 3.46 2.39 15.78
N LEU A 341 3.24 1.29 16.53
CA LEU A 341 2.18 0.32 16.33
C LEU A 341 1.12 0.34 17.44
N GLN A 342 1.01 1.45 18.20
CA GLN A 342 0.08 1.53 19.31
C GLN A 342 -1.36 1.27 18.86
N GLY A 343 -2.02 0.33 19.53
CA GLY A 343 -3.39 -0.06 19.23
C GLY A 343 -3.57 -0.77 17.88
N ALA A 344 -2.48 -1.14 17.19
CA ALA A 344 -2.55 -1.85 15.91
C ALA A 344 -3.15 -3.27 16.08
N ARG A 345 -3.89 -3.75 15.08
CA ARG A 345 -4.50 -5.06 15.03
C ARG A 345 -3.69 -5.99 14.15
N LEU A 346 -2.88 -6.86 14.74
CA LEU A 346 -2.00 -7.83 14.09
C LEU A 346 -2.43 -9.29 14.38
N ALA A 347 -3.69 -9.50 14.79
CA ALA A 347 -4.15 -10.85 15.07
C ALA A 347 -4.01 -11.75 13.83
N GLU A 348 -3.55 -13.00 14.03
CA GLU A 348 -3.27 -13.99 12.98
C GLU A 348 -2.24 -13.55 11.92
N ALA A 349 -1.52 -12.43 12.14
CA ALA A 349 -0.47 -11.97 11.22
C ALA A 349 0.76 -12.89 11.26
N ASP A 350 1.48 -12.97 10.14
CA ASP A 350 2.72 -13.74 10.02
C ASP A 350 3.92 -12.78 10.06
N LEU A 351 4.56 -12.70 11.22
CA LEU A 351 5.69 -11.82 11.55
C LEU A 351 7.00 -12.58 11.70
N GLN A 352 7.13 -13.77 11.09
CA GLN A 352 8.33 -14.59 11.24
C GLN A 352 9.58 -13.84 10.73
N ALA A 353 10.66 -13.88 11.52
CA ALA A 353 11.93 -13.21 11.23
C ALA A 353 11.82 -11.68 11.03
N THR A 354 10.78 -11.04 11.55
CA THR A 354 10.56 -9.59 11.49
C THR A 354 11.45 -8.87 12.51
N TYR A 355 12.00 -7.72 12.15
CA TYR A 355 12.71 -6.83 13.06
C TYR A 355 11.75 -5.79 13.65
N LEU A 356 11.51 -5.84 14.96
CA LEU A 356 10.67 -4.95 15.75
C LEU A 356 11.45 -4.24 16.87
N GLY A 357 12.78 -4.14 16.72
CA GLY A 357 13.64 -3.50 17.71
C GLY A 357 13.22 -2.06 18.01
N GLU A 358 13.07 -1.73 19.28
CA GLU A 358 12.61 -0.42 19.78
C GLU A 358 11.21 0.01 19.26
N ALA A 359 10.43 -0.89 18.66
CA ALA A 359 9.07 -0.58 18.20
C ALA A 359 8.12 -0.37 19.41
N ASN A 360 7.09 0.44 19.19
CA ASN A 360 6.06 0.66 20.20
C ASN A 360 4.76 -0.06 19.82
N LEU A 361 4.49 -1.19 20.47
CA LEU A 361 3.31 -2.04 20.29
C LEU A 361 2.31 -1.91 21.45
N GLN A 362 2.41 -0.85 22.25
CA GLN A 362 1.50 -0.65 23.37
C GLN A 362 0.03 -0.77 22.92
N ASP A 363 -0.79 -1.47 23.73
CA ASP A 363 -2.21 -1.72 23.43
C ASP A 363 -2.49 -2.47 22.12
N ALA A 364 -1.47 -3.02 21.43
CA ALA A 364 -1.65 -3.77 20.19
C ALA A 364 -2.22 -5.17 20.44
N THR A 365 -2.85 -5.77 19.41
CA THR A 365 -3.38 -7.13 19.44
C THR A 365 -2.63 -8.03 18.47
N LEU A 366 -1.90 -9.03 18.98
CA LEU A 366 -1.14 -10.03 18.24
C LEU A 366 -1.61 -11.46 18.55
N SER A 367 -2.87 -11.64 18.95
CA SER A 367 -3.39 -12.98 19.26
C SER A 367 -3.30 -13.89 18.04
N TYR A 368 -2.84 -15.15 18.26
CA TYR A 368 -2.60 -16.14 17.21
C TYR A 368 -1.56 -15.73 16.15
N ALA A 369 -0.79 -14.66 16.37
CA ALA A 369 0.26 -14.24 15.44
C ALA A 369 1.45 -15.20 15.45
N LYS A 370 2.15 -15.30 14.31
CA LYS A 370 3.37 -16.09 14.16
C LYS A 370 4.58 -15.18 14.26
N LEU A 371 5.36 -15.31 15.33
CA LEU A 371 6.50 -14.45 15.64
C LEU A 371 7.80 -15.24 15.81
N LYS A 372 7.94 -16.42 15.17
CA LYS A 372 9.18 -17.19 15.27
C LYS A 372 10.36 -16.38 14.73
N PHE A 373 11.49 -16.44 15.46
CA PHE A 373 12.72 -15.75 15.10
C PHE A 373 12.60 -14.22 15.00
N THR A 374 11.57 -13.63 15.63
CA THR A 374 11.34 -12.18 15.62
C THR A 374 12.30 -11.48 16.59
N ASP A 375 12.87 -10.35 16.18
CA ASP A 375 13.66 -9.49 17.04
C ASP A 375 12.77 -8.38 17.63
N LEU A 376 12.48 -8.47 18.93
CA LEU A 376 11.65 -7.53 19.68
C LEU A 376 12.48 -6.71 20.69
N ARG A 377 13.80 -6.71 20.60
CA ARG A 377 14.68 -6.05 21.59
C ARG A 377 14.27 -4.62 21.87
N CYS A 378 14.19 -4.30 23.16
CA CYS A 378 13.81 -2.96 23.65
C CYS A 378 12.41 -2.49 23.21
N ALA A 379 11.57 -3.34 22.63
CA ALA A 379 10.22 -2.96 22.25
C ALA A 379 9.35 -2.64 23.48
N ASN A 380 8.39 -1.72 23.28
CA ASN A 380 7.35 -1.46 24.25
C ASN A 380 6.12 -2.34 23.93
N LEU A 381 5.86 -3.32 24.80
CA LEU A 381 4.78 -4.29 24.68
C LEU A 381 3.73 -4.12 25.79
N GLU A 382 3.69 -2.97 26.46
CA GLU A 382 2.75 -2.72 27.57
C GLU A 382 1.29 -2.88 27.09
N ASN A 383 0.48 -3.61 27.85
CA ASN A 383 -0.92 -3.96 27.54
C ASN A 383 -1.11 -4.72 26.20
N THR A 384 -0.06 -5.23 25.57
CA THR A 384 -0.16 -5.96 24.30
C THR A 384 -0.78 -7.34 24.52
N ASN A 385 -1.63 -7.79 23.58
CA ASN A 385 -2.23 -9.12 23.62
C ASN A 385 -1.51 -10.08 22.68
N PHE A 386 -0.72 -11.02 23.22
CA PHE A 386 -0.06 -12.13 22.52
C PHE A 386 -0.73 -13.49 22.79
N SER A 387 -1.98 -13.52 23.23
CA SER A 387 -2.64 -14.80 23.54
C SER A 387 -2.59 -15.75 22.34
N HIS A 388 -2.14 -16.99 22.61
CA HIS A 388 -1.93 -18.02 21.59
C HIS A 388 -0.90 -17.70 20.50
N ALA A 389 -0.06 -16.68 20.68
CA ALA A 389 0.99 -16.35 19.73
C ALA A 389 2.16 -17.34 19.79
N ASP A 390 2.85 -17.52 18.66
CA ASP A 390 4.02 -18.39 18.55
C ASP A 390 5.29 -17.53 18.47
N LEU A 391 5.98 -17.36 19.59
CA LEU A 391 7.17 -16.54 19.80
C LEU A 391 8.46 -17.40 19.91
N GLN A 392 8.44 -18.66 19.46
CA GLN A 392 9.62 -19.54 19.54
C GLN A 392 10.86 -18.91 18.92
N ASN A 393 12.00 -19.06 19.60
CA ASN A 393 13.29 -18.55 19.14
C ASN A 393 13.33 -17.02 18.94
N SER A 394 12.45 -16.25 19.59
CA SER A 394 12.42 -14.79 19.48
C SER A 394 13.34 -14.11 20.50
N ASP A 395 13.76 -12.90 20.19
CA ASP A 395 14.58 -12.06 21.07
C ASP A 395 13.73 -10.98 21.72
N LEU A 396 13.43 -11.13 23.00
CA LEU A 396 12.60 -10.22 23.80
C LEU A 396 13.43 -9.45 24.85
N ARG A 397 14.75 -9.39 24.68
CA ARG A 397 15.62 -8.71 25.65
C ARG A 397 15.23 -7.26 25.84
N LYS A 398 15.20 -6.86 27.14
CA LYS A 398 14.92 -5.47 27.55
C LYS A 398 13.55 -4.94 27.13
N THR A 399 12.62 -5.80 26.78
CA THR A 399 11.23 -5.40 26.47
C THR A 399 10.50 -4.91 27.71
N LYS A 400 9.51 -4.05 27.49
CA LYS A 400 8.54 -3.64 28.52
C LYS A 400 7.25 -4.41 28.29
N MET A 401 6.93 -5.35 29.19
CA MET A 401 5.80 -6.27 29.05
C MET A 401 4.77 -6.12 30.18
N SER A 402 4.73 -4.98 30.85
CA SER A 402 3.78 -4.77 31.93
C SER A 402 2.34 -4.91 31.43
N ARG A 403 1.52 -5.75 32.10
CA ARG A 403 0.13 -6.06 31.73
C ARG A 403 -0.03 -6.72 30.35
N THR A 404 1.03 -7.24 29.76
CA THR A 404 0.97 -8.01 28.52
C THR A 404 0.25 -9.32 28.76
N SER A 405 -0.66 -9.73 27.86
CA SER A 405 -1.25 -11.06 27.88
C SER A 405 -0.45 -12.00 27.00
N LEU A 406 0.15 -13.04 27.63
CA LEU A 406 0.86 -14.13 26.96
C LEU A 406 0.14 -15.46 27.16
N GLN A 407 -1.13 -15.44 27.52
CA GLN A 407 -1.92 -16.63 27.80
C GLN A 407 -1.87 -17.62 26.64
N ASN A 408 -1.48 -18.87 26.92
CA ASN A 408 -1.28 -19.92 25.92
C ASN A 408 -0.25 -19.58 24.82
N ALA A 409 0.61 -18.60 25.00
CA ALA A 409 1.66 -18.29 24.04
C ALA A 409 2.80 -19.31 24.12
N ASN A 410 3.53 -19.48 23.03
CA ASN A 410 4.70 -20.34 22.96
C ASN A 410 5.97 -19.50 22.86
N LEU A 411 6.74 -19.40 23.95
CA LEU A 411 8.02 -18.70 24.02
C LEU A 411 9.23 -19.64 24.10
N GLU A 412 9.06 -20.91 23.75
CA GLU A 412 10.14 -21.89 23.81
C GLU A 412 11.41 -21.39 23.10
N ASN A 413 12.54 -21.47 23.82
CA ASN A 413 13.85 -21.02 23.35
C ASN A 413 13.91 -19.52 23.00
N SER A 414 13.08 -18.69 23.63
CA SER A 414 13.14 -17.23 23.47
C SER A 414 14.03 -16.57 24.53
N ASN A 415 14.64 -15.44 24.17
CA ASN A 415 15.51 -14.70 25.08
C ASN A 415 14.72 -13.57 25.77
N LEU A 416 14.53 -13.68 27.08
CA LEU A 416 13.80 -12.73 27.92
C LEU A 416 14.71 -11.96 28.91
N ASN A 417 16.03 -11.95 28.68
CA ASN A 417 16.97 -11.24 29.55
C ASN A 417 16.60 -9.76 29.70
N ASP A 418 16.54 -9.30 30.94
CA ASP A 418 16.17 -7.92 31.31
C ASP A 418 14.75 -7.53 30.87
N ALA A 419 13.90 -8.45 30.40
CA ALA A 419 12.50 -8.16 30.10
C ALA A 419 11.72 -7.84 31.36
N LYS A 420 10.88 -6.79 31.31
CA LYS A 420 10.02 -6.37 32.43
C LYS A 420 8.66 -7.03 32.30
N VAL A 421 8.48 -8.19 32.94
CA VAL A 421 7.26 -9.02 32.87
C VAL A 421 6.27 -8.80 34.02
N GLN A 422 6.46 -7.76 34.86
CA GLN A 422 5.60 -7.50 36.01
C GLN A 422 4.14 -7.30 35.59
N ASN A 423 3.23 -8.01 36.27
CA ASN A 423 1.80 -8.06 35.97
C ASN A 423 1.45 -8.60 34.55
N ALA A 424 2.38 -9.24 33.85
CA ALA A 424 2.06 -9.96 32.62
C ALA A 424 1.23 -11.21 32.93
N ASP A 425 0.31 -11.59 32.04
CA ASP A 425 -0.42 -12.85 32.15
C ASP A 425 0.34 -13.96 31.40
N LEU A 426 1.06 -14.76 32.18
CA LEU A 426 1.84 -15.91 31.70
C LEU A 426 1.10 -17.25 31.87
N SER A 427 -0.21 -17.23 32.14
CA SER A 427 -0.98 -18.46 32.35
C SER A 427 -0.94 -19.36 31.12
N TYR A 428 -0.63 -20.63 31.32
CA TYR A 428 -0.51 -21.65 30.27
C TYR A 428 0.57 -21.36 29.21
N THR A 429 1.51 -20.46 29.51
CA THR A 429 2.59 -20.09 28.58
C THR A 429 3.68 -21.17 28.58
N ASN A 430 4.19 -21.53 27.39
CA ASN A 430 5.38 -22.37 27.28
C ASN A 430 6.65 -21.51 27.40
N LEU A 431 7.34 -21.61 28.54
CA LEU A 431 8.57 -20.88 28.88
C LEU A 431 9.79 -21.80 28.89
N LYS A 432 9.75 -22.95 28.24
CA LYS A 432 10.87 -23.91 28.22
C LYS A 432 12.07 -23.30 27.52
N ILE A 433 13.25 -23.49 28.11
CA ILE A 433 14.53 -23.00 27.57
C ILE A 433 14.54 -21.47 27.40
N CYS A 434 13.88 -20.75 28.29
CA CYS A 434 13.87 -19.28 28.30
C CYS A 434 14.84 -18.73 29.35
N ASP A 435 15.49 -17.61 29.05
CA ASP A 435 16.39 -16.92 29.99
C ASP A 435 15.60 -16.04 30.96
N LEU A 436 14.72 -16.62 31.80
CA LEU A 436 13.98 -15.95 32.85
C LEU A 436 14.60 -16.24 34.22
N ASN A 437 14.72 -15.22 35.06
CA ASN A 437 15.18 -15.36 36.43
C ASN A 437 14.05 -15.16 37.45
N TRP A 438 14.33 -15.47 38.74
CA TRP A 438 13.33 -15.35 39.83
C TRP A 438 12.89 -13.90 40.04
N GLU A 439 13.78 -12.92 39.92
CA GLU A 439 13.45 -11.50 40.11
C GLU A 439 12.37 -11.02 39.10
N GLN A 440 12.33 -11.64 37.92
CA GLN A 440 11.30 -11.34 36.91
C GLN A 440 9.96 -12.02 37.23
N LEU A 441 9.95 -13.17 37.91
CA LEU A 441 8.76 -13.98 38.20
C LEU A 441 8.13 -13.76 39.57
N LYS A 442 8.92 -13.39 40.59
CA LYS A 442 8.49 -13.39 42.02
C LYS A 442 7.24 -12.56 42.32
N ASP A 443 7.05 -11.47 41.62
CA ASP A 443 5.93 -10.54 41.80
C ASP A 443 4.81 -10.76 40.75
N ASN A 444 4.86 -11.85 40.01
CA ASN A 444 3.87 -12.14 38.98
C ASN A 444 2.78 -13.09 39.51
N GLU A 445 1.55 -12.59 39.61
CA GLU A 445 0.40 -13.36 40.15
C GLU A 445 -0.23 -14.33 39.12
N LYS A 446 0.12 -14.22 37.83
CA LYS A 446 -0.53 -14.95 36.74
C LYS A 446 0.42 -15.94 36.04
N LEU A 447 0.82 -16.96 36.83
CA LEU A 447 1.73 -18.02 36.37
C LEU A 447 1.05 -19.39 36.21
N LEU A 448 -0.28 -19.47 36.33
CA LEU A 448 -1.03 -20.72 36.32
C LEU A 448 -0.66 -21.59 35.11
N SER A 449 -0.17 -22.80 35.39
CA SER A 449 0.23 -23.78 34.37
C SER A 449 1.25 -23.28 33.32
N ALA A 450 1.97 -22.19 33.59
CA ALA A 450 3.15 -21.84 32.80
C ALA A 450 4.19 -22.95 32.94
N SER A 451 4.88 -23.33 31.86
CA SER A 451 5.78 -24.49 31.83
C SER A 451 7.24 -24.09 31.64
N ILE A 452 8.11 -24.61 32.47
CA ILE A 452 9.58 -24.48 32.40
C ILE A 452 10.25 -25.87 32.40
N THR A 453 11.54 -25.93 32.04
CA THR A 453 12.33 -27.15 32.23
C THR A 453 12.98 -27.18 33.61
N ILE A 454 13.37 -28.37 34.07
CA ILE A 454 14.23 -28.50 35.27
C ILE A 454 15.51 -27.68 35.09
N PHE A 455 16.08 -27.71 33.87
CA PHE A 455 17.28 -26.92 33.57
C PHE A 455 17.07 -25.43 33.81
N ASP A 456 15.97 -24.85 33.31
CA ASP A 456 15.64 -23.45 33.51
C ASP A 456 15.47 -23.13 35.02
N PHE A 457 14.79 -24.01 35.76
CA PHE A 457 14.64 -23.88 37.20
C PHE A 457 15.98 -23.84 37.90
N VAL A 458 16.84 -24.82 37.63
CA VAL A 458 18.13 -24.99 38.33
C VAL A 458 19.12 -23.88 37.99
N GLN A 459 19.19 -23.46 36.74
CA GLN A 459 20.18 -22.50 36.28
C GLN A 459 19.73 -21.04 36.52
N ASN A 460 18.47 -20.72 36.27
CA ASN A 460 18.02 -19.33 36.18
C ASN A 460 17.13 -18.90 37.36
N ILE A 461 16.46 -19.84 38.02
CA ILE A 461 15.45 -19.52 39.06
C ILE A 461 15.90 -19.92 40.45
N TYR A 462 16.33 -21.16 40.65
CA TYR A 462 16.66 -21.69 41.97
C TYR A 462 17.75 -20.89 42.71
N PRO A 463 18.82 -20.39 42.11
CA PRO A 463 19.85 -19.61 42.80
C PRO A 463 19.31 -18.39 43.50
N ASP A 464 18.34 -17.69 42.91
CA ASP A 464 17.72 -16.47 43.45
C ASP A 464 16.46 -16.76 44.29
N TRP A 465 15.76 -17.86 44.03
CA TRP A 465 14.54 -18.27 44.70
C TRP A 465 14.81 -18.87 46.10
N LYS A 466 15.92 -19.58 46.22
CA LYS A 466 16.32 -20.21 47.51
C LYS A 466 16.50 -19.14 48.60
N LYS A 467 16.26 -19.55 49.85
CA LYS A 467 16.54 -18.67 51.02
C LYS A 467 18.06 -18.56 51.24
N GLU A 468 18.49 -17.48 51.91
CA GLU A 468 19.91 -17.13 52.12
C GLU A 468 20.78 -18.27 52.70
N ASN A 469 20.21 -19.18 53.49
CA ASN A 469 20.92 -20.30 54.07
C ASN A 469 20.61 -21.68 53.43
N ASP A 470 19.85 -21.67 52.30
CA ASP A 470 19.57 -22.94 51.63
C ASP A 470 20.79 -23.41 50.81
N PRO A 471 21.08 -24.73 50.76
CA PRO A 471 22.22 -25.25 50.01
C PRO A 471 22.06 -25.04 48.51
N GLU A 472 23.17 -25.08 47.80
CA GLU A 472 23.16 -25.09 46.33
C GLU A 472 22.53 -26.37 45.79
N TRP A 473 21.88 -26.29 44.64
CA TRP A 473 21.18 -27.42 44.00
C TRP A 473 22.05 -28.69 43.86
N ALA A 474 23.32 -28.50 43.51
CA ALA A 474 24.25 -29.62 43.27
C ALA A 474 24.53 -30.49 44.50
N VAL A 475 24.36 -29.94 45.70
CA VAL A 475 24.63 -30.67 46.96
C VAL A 475 23.38 -31.23 47.63
N LEU A 476 22.19 -30.98 47.06
CA LEU A 476 20.93 -31.50 47.57
C LEU A 476 20.79 -32.99 47.27
N THR A 477 20.22 -33.73 48.21
CA THR A 477 19.74 -35.09 47.97
C THR A 477 18.53 -35.09 47.02
N GLU A 478 18.22 -36.23 46.39
CA GLU A 478 17.07 -36.37 45.48
C GLU A 478 15.72 -36.03 46.16
N ASP A 479 15.58 -36.41 47.45
CA ASP A 479 14.39 -36.05 48.25
C ASP A 479 14.28 -34.53 48.49
N GLU A 480 15.39 -33.84 48.75
CA GLU A 480 15.45 -32.39 48.93
C GLU A 480 15.18 -31.64 47.63
N LYS A 481 15.72 -32.14 46.53
CA LYS A 481 15.42 -31.60 45.17
C LYS A 481 13.93 -31.72 44.86
N THR A 482 13.34 -32.91 45.09
CA THR A 482 11.91 -33.13 44.89
C THR A 482 11.05 -32.19 45.75
N LYS A 483 11.42 -31.97 47.02
CA LYS A 483 10.72 -31.04 47.91
C LYS A 483 10.84 -29.61 47.42
N ALA A 484 12.02 -29.16 46.97
CA ALA A 484 12.23 -27.82 46.45
C ALA A 484 11.39 -27.57 45.17
N LEU A 485 11.37 -28.51 44.25
CA LEU A 485 10.54 -28.48 43.05
C LEU A 485 9.05 -28.40 43.40
N GLN A 486 8.58 -29.27 44.30
CA GLN A 486 7.19 -29.24 44.76
C GLN A 486 6.82 -27.91 45.42
N GLN A 487 7.67 -27.38 46.31
CA GLN A 487 7.44 -26.10 46.94
C GLN A 487 7.36 -24.95 45.94
N PHE A 488 8.20 -24.94 44.92
CA PHE A 488 8.15 -23.94 43.83
C PHE A 488 6.86 -24.05 43.05
N CYS A 489 6.47 -25.26 42.61
CA CYS A 489 5.21 -25.48 41.91
C CYS A 489 4.00 -25.09 42.72
N ASP A 490 3.97 -25.38 44.02
CA ASP A 490 2.89 -25.00 44.95
C ASP A 490 2.77 -23.47 45.08
N GLN A 491 3.91 -22.80 45.12
CA GLN A 491 3.98 -21.34 45.24
C GLN A 491 3.57 -20.61 43.97
N THR A 492 4.05 -21.07 42.82
CA THR A 492 3.90 -20.37 41.54
C THR A 492 2.77 -20.92 40.65
N LYS A 493 2.30 -22.13 40.92
CA LYS A 493 1.39 -22.91 40.08
C LYS A 493 1.95 -23.23 38.68
N MET A 494 3.25 -23.13 38.52
CA MET A 494 3.96 -23.50 37.27
C MET A 494 4.15 -25.01 37.18
N LEU A 495 4.36 -25.51 35.96
CA LEU A 495 4.67 -26.91 35.64
C LEU A 495 6.16 -27.05 35.30
N ILE A 496 6.81 -28.08 35.84
CA ILE A 496 8.22 -28.39 35.53
C ILE A 496 8.29 -29.69 34.73
N PHE A 497 9.03 -29.62 33.62
CA PHE A 497 9.26 -30.74 32.69
C PHE A 497 10.72 -31.21 32.72
N ASP A 498 10.97 -32.50 32.51
CA ASP A 498 12.31 -33.03 32.31
C ASP A 498 12.86 -32.72 30.89
N GLY A 499 14.11 -33.12 30.63
CA GLY A 499 14.74 -32.96 29.32
C GLY A 499 14.09 -33.79 28.19
N ASN A 500 13.23 -34.75 28.51
CA ASN A 500 12.48 -35.57 27.56
C ASN A 500 11.06 -35.03 27.31
N GLY A 501 10.69 -33.97 28.01
CA GLY A 501 9.35 -33.36 27.89
C GLY A 501 8.29 -34.03 28.78
N GLU A 502 8.67 -34.93 29.68
CA GLU A 502 7.75 -35.51 30.67
C GLU A 502 7.59 -34.59 31.87
N GLN A 503 6.35 -34.37 32.30
CA GLN A 503 6.06 -33.55 33.46
C GLN A 503 6.55 -34.23 34.73
N GLN A 504 7.47 -33.58 35.46
CA GLN A 504 8.07 -34.16 36.66
C GLN A 504 7.20 -33.92 37.90
N ILE A 505 6.58 -32.80 38.04
CA ILE A 505 5.76 -32.44 39.21
C ILE A 505 4.52 -31.68 38.77
N MET A 506 3.33 -32.14 39.17
CA MET A 506 2.07 -31.40 39.04
C MET A 506 1.82 -30.58 40.30
N PRO A 507 1.39 -29.32 40.21
CA PRO A 507 0.80 -28.66 41.36
C PRO A 507 -0.49 -29.41 41.75
N PRO A 508 -0.83 -29.47 43.07
CA PRO A 508 -2.09 -30.07 43.49
C PRO A 508 -3.26 -29.32 42.82
N LEU A 509 -4.22 -30.09 42.29
CA LEU A 509 -5.44 -29.57 41.63
C LEU A 509 -6.25 -28.70 42.60
#